data_bd0beaa9aa5c4c5fb80dc3102fddee3d
#
_entry.id   bd0beaa9aa5c4c5fb80dc3102fddee3d
#
_cell.length_a   1.000
_cell.length_b   1.000
_cell.length_c   1.000
_cell.angle_alpha   90.00
_cell.angle_beta   90.00
_cell.angle_gamma   90.00
#
_symmetry.space_group_name_H-M   'P 1'
#
loop_
_entity.id
_entity.type
_entity.pdbx_description
1 polymer ?
#
loop_
_entity_poly.entity_id
_entity_poly.type
_entity_poly.pdbx_seq_one_letter_code
_entity_poly.pdbx_strand_id
1 'polypeptide(L)'
;MATKKITDLDALTAPAAADLLEIVDDVGGTATSKKITWANLFKSPTLVTPLLGTPTSGDLQNCTEAAEDAKGVVERATNAETAAFTDETRYVSPEGLGYAMADVLAYGVDWDEDDTSPTLTRTGALAGTAAASSPGNACLPVQAAMRRCILTDAGAVAYYLGATDSTKKEDMTTASVLDGTDGQVMVEIPKFYYKYSYIASTNVHSWSISAVPLAGYEPHPAFYKDGAWVDYRYIGAYEGIGYDDSAAAYIDHGNTAANGWSGGAIDLANDILSSVSGKNPITDETRAEFRAIALNRGVGWRQQDFYLVSAIQLLYVTEYASWNSQSMIGMGRTQLSGGTWVQGSYIKESGLSNGDGNGTNSVDWEGDADDATAETVYMTYRGIENFFGNIWKWVDGFNINGGIPYVSNTETDFADDTATAYYRLEDTEGSGITLPQGVNDYQSTLEQIKDGFLPSALGGSSSTYITDYYYQNTGWRGATLGGHAANSLSAGVARWNLRHTSADADFVIGGRLAF
;
A
#
# COMPACT_ATOMS: atom_id res chain seq x y z
N MET A 1 74.85 -6.16 30.68
CA MET A 1 73.39 -6.46 30.79
C MET A 1 72.92 -6.89 29.42
N ALA A 2 72.33 -8.08 29.34
CA ALA A 2 71.77 -8.51 28.08
C ALA A 2 70.53 -7.63 27.76
N THR A 3 70.58 -6.97 26.61
CA THR A 3 69.44 -6.17 26.09
C THR A 3 68.33 -7.14 25.67
N LYS A 4 67.21 -7.15 26.43
CA LYS A 4 65.98 -7.83 25.99
C LYS A 4 65.42 -7.10 24.76
N LYS A 5 64.99 -7.82 23.76
CA LYS A 5 64.22 -7.25 22.64
C LYS A 5 62.84 -6.79 23.18
N ILE A 6 62.25 -5.77 22.54
CA ILE A 6 60.91 -5.28 22.91
C ILE A 6 59.87 -6.42 22.93
N THR A 7 60.01 -7.42 22.08
CA THR A 7 59.17 -8.63 22.01
C THR A 7 59.31 -9.56 23.21
N ASP A 8 60.36 -9.37 24.02
CA ASP A 8 60.70 -10.25 25.17
C ASP A 8 60.33 -9.58 26.48
N LEU A 9 59.62 -8.48 26.47
CA LEU A 9 59.08 -7.79 27.66
C LEU A 9 57.73 -8.41 28.07
N ASP A 10 57.55 -8.63 29.36
CA ASP A 10 56.26 -9.06 29.89
C ASP A 10 55.21 -7.97 29.67
N ALA A 11 54.00 -8.34 29.38
CA ALA A 11 52.90 -7.42 29.21
C ALA A 11 52.61 -6.64 30.50
N LEU A 12 52.71 -5.32 30.45
CA LEU A 12 52.34 -4.45 31.56
C LEU A 12 50.82 -4.29 31.59
N THR A 13 50.18 -4.96 32.53
CA THR A 13 48.71 -5.02 32.63
C THR A 13 48.09 -3.81 33.32
N ALA A 14 48.86 -3.01 34.04
CA ALA A 14 48.39 -1.81 34.72
C ALA A 14 49.53 -0.77 34.81
N PRO A 15 49.82 0.00 33.78
CA PRO A 15 50.92 0.98 33.80
C PRO A 15 50.62 2.14 34.77
N ALA A 16 51.63 2.47 35.59
CA ALA A 16 51.59 3.64 36.46
C ALA A 16 52.09 4.88 35.69
N ALA A 17 51.71 6.07 36.18
CA ALA A 17 52.12 7.37 35.54
C ALA A 17 53.63 7.56 35.43
N ALA A 18 54.41 6.82 36.21
CA ALA A 18 55.86 6.85 36.19
C ALA A 18 56.51 5.75 35.33
N ASP A 19 55.73 4.86 34.75
CA ASP A 19 56.27 3.80 33.90
C ASP A 19 56.87 4.39 32.63
N LEU A 20 57.95 3.82 32.17
CA LEU A 20 58.75 4.35 31.05
C LEU A 20 58.63 3.43 29.86
N LEU A 21 58.25 4.00 28.72
CA LEU A 21 58.34 3.35 27.42
C LEU A 21 59.70 3.65 26.79
N GLU A 22 60.45 2.62 26.37
CA GLU A 22 61.68 2.76 25.66
C GLU A 22 61.42 2.91 24.15
N ILE A 23 61.83 4.04 23.60
CA ILE A 23 61.71 4.33 22.15
C ILE A 23 63.12 4.33 21.56
N VAL A 24 63.30 3.58 20.47
CA VAL A 24 64.53 3.61 19.65
C VAL A 24 64.41 4.78 18.67
N ASP A 25 65.25 5.78 18.83
CA ASP A 25 65.37 6.91 17.94
C ASP A 25 66.47 6.63 16.92
N ASP A 26 66.19 6.86 15.63
CA ASP A 26 67.08 6.67 14.51
C ASP A 26 67.35 5.21 14.07
N VAL A 27 66.60 4.78 13.10
CA VAL A 27 66.67 3.44 12.50
C VAL A 27 67.77 3.29 11.46
N GLY A 28 68.49 4.39 11.10
CA GLY A 28 69.56 4.42 10.08
C GLY A 28 70.97 4.77 10.59
N GLY A 29 71.13 5.09 11.90
CA GLY A 29 72.41 5.50 12.48
C GLY A 29 72.76 4.71 13.74
N THR A 30 73.56 5.33 14.65
CA THR A 30 73.86 4.73 15.96
C THR A 30 72.64 4.84 16.84
N ALA A 31 71.93 3.70 17.03
CA ALA A 31 70.68 3.64 17.77
C ALA A 31 70.88 4.17 19.23
N THR A 32 70.18 5.22 19.59
CA THR A 32 70.11 5.74 20.94
C THR A 32 68.72 5.48 21.52
N SER A 33 68.65 4.82 22.68
CA SER A 33 67.39 4.60 23.39
C SER A 33 67.01 5.84 24.15
N LYS A 34 65.82 6.36 23.87
CA LYS A 34 65.19 7.43 24.64
C LYS A 34 64.04 6.89 25.46
N LYS A 35 63.85 7.38 26.65
CA LYS A 35 62.77 7.01 27.55
C LYS A 35 61.75 8.13 27.63
N ILE A 36 60.49 7.80 27.42
CA ILE A 36 59.36 8.70 27.61
C ILE A 36 58.42 8.13 28.68
N THR A 37 57.98 8.96 29.58
CA THR A 37 56.96 8.53 30.53
C THR A 37 55.62 8.44 29.85
N TRP A 38 54.79 7.50 30.30
CA TRP A 38 53.42 7.35 29.85
C TRP A 38 52.64 8.67 29.84
N ALA A 39 52.82 9.49 30.89
CA ALA A 39 52.21 10.81 30.99
C ALA A 39 52.65 11.78 29.89
N ASN A 40 53.86 11.64 29.35
CA ASN A 40 54.38 12.51 28.29
C ASN A 40 54.10 12.01 26.89
N LEU A 41 53.81 10.71 26.72
CA LEU A 41 53.45 10.13 25.43
C LEU A 41 52.18 10.74 24.85
N PHE A 42 51.27 11.18 25.68
CA PHE A 42 49.97 11.73 25.30
C PHE A 42 49.84 13.25 25.55
N LYS A 43 50.93 13.94 25.94
CA LYS A 43 50.88 15.38 26.28
C LYS A 43 50.88 16.32 25.06
N SER A 44 51.34 15.88 23.92
CA SER A 44 51.29 16.60 22.64
C SER A 44 51.54 15.60 21.52
N PRO A 45 50.60 14.70 21.19
CA PRO A 45 50.82 13.70 20.20
C PRO A 45 50.69 14.31 18.79
N THR A 46 51.80 14.62 18.17
CA THR A 46 51.85 14.61 16.71
C THR A 46 52.11 13.16 16.31
N LEU A 47 51.07 12.32 16.39
CA LEU A 47 51.15 10.94 15.92
C LEU A 47 50.91 10.94 14.43
N VAL A 48 51.94 10.67 13.65
CA VAL A 48 51.87 10.67 12.17
C VAL A 48 51.00 9.53 11.63
N THR A 49 50.80 8.45 12.39
CA THR A 49 49.83 7.39 12.15
C THR A 49 49.50 6.65 13.44
N PRO A 50 48.52 7.11 14.20
CA PRO A 50 48.07 6.37 15.38
C PRO A 50 47.26 5.16 14.96
N LEU A 51 47.77 3.97 15.14
CA LEU A 51 46.98 2.77 15.31
C LEU A 51 46.40 2.84 16.74
N LEU A 52 45.48 3.76 16.95
CA LEU A 52 44.70 3.81 18.18
C LEU A 52 43.64 2.74 18.05
N GLY A 53 43.71 1.71 18.90
CA GLY A 53 42.55 0.88 19.17
C GLY A 53 41.38 1.77 19.59
N THR A 54 40.16 1.25 19.53
CA THR A 54 38.93 1.98 19.87
C THR A 54 39.11 2.78 21.18
N PRO A 55 39.23 4.10 21.17
CA PRO A 55 39.32 4.88 22.42
C PRO A 55 37.97 4.82 23.12
N THR A 56 37.96 4.35 24.35
CA THR A 56 36.77 4.34 25.20
C THR A 56 36.49 5.71 25.83
N SER A 57 37.44 6.61 25.81
CA SER A 57 37.28 8.03 26.16
C SER A 57 38.50 8.82 25.64
N GLY A 58 38.27 9.97 25.08
CA GLY A 58 39.32 10.92 24.64
C GLY A 58 38.69 12.27 24.32
N ASP A 59 39.31 13.36 24.75
CA ASP A 59 38.94 14.68 24.30
C ASP A 59 39.59 14.95 22.95
N LEU A 60 38.77 14.98 21.91
CA LEU A 60 39.17 15.18 20.51
C LEU A 60 39.10 16.66 20.08
N GLN A 61 38.88 17.59 21.01
CA GLN A 61 38.72 19.03 20.72
C GLN A 61 39.92 19.66 19.97
N ASN A 62 41.11 19.04 20.06
CA ASN A 62 42.32 19.51 19.39
C ASN A 62 42.66 18.73 18.11
N CYS A 63 41.80 17.88 17.63
CA CYS A 63 42.01 17.21 16.35
C CYS A 63 41.64 18.13 15.19
N THR A 64 42.49 18.22 14.18
CA THR A 64 42.18 18.99 12.97
C THR A 64 40.99 18.34 12.23
N GLU A 65 40.08 19.16 11.77
CA GLU A 65 38.98 18.68 10.91
C GLU A 65 39.51 17.97 9.65
N ALA A 66 38.77 17.01 9.15
CA ALA A 66 39.12 16.31 7.92
C ALA A 66 39.02 17.29 6.75
N ALA A 67 40.04 17.32 5.91
CA ALA A 67 40.00 17.97 4.60
C ALA A 67 39.89 16.92 3.50
N GLU A 68 39.52 17.30 2.29
CA GLU A 68 39.26 16.42 1.17
C GLU A 68 40.43 15.45 0.85
N ASP A 69 41.67 15.88 1.16
CA ASP A 69 42.92 15.14 0.95
C ASP A 69 43.64 14.75 2.26
N ALA A 70 43.09 15.04 3.43
CA ALA A 70 43.71 14.78 4.72
C ALA A 70 42.74 14.07 5.70
N LYS A 71 43.27 13.07 6.43
CA LYS A 71 42.48 12.38 7.47
C LYS A 71 42.43 13.23 8.72
N GLY A 72 41.24 13.53 9.22
CA GLY A 72 40.96 14.26 10.46
C GLY A 72 39.77 13.66 11.21
N VAL A 73 39.34 14.36 12.26
CA VAL A 73 38.08 14.05 12.96
C VAL A 73 37.00 14.93 12.37
N VAL A 74 35.92 14.30 11.91
CA VAL A 74 34.77 15.01 11.34
C VAL A 74 33.59 14.81 12.26
N GLU A 75 32.89 15.89 12.60
CA GLU A 75 31.64 15.81 13.32
C GLU A 75 30.53 15.22 12.42
N ARG A 76 29.67 14.42 13.01
CA ARG A 76 28.52 13.87 12.31
C ARG A 76 27.43 14.92 12.17
N ALA A 77 26.93 15.15 10.98
CA ALA A 77 25.76 15.96 10.77
C ALA A 77 24.53 15.36 11.50
N THR A 78 23.72 16.21 12.08
CA THR A 78 22.42 15.81 12.63
C THR A 78 21.47 15.43 11.48
N ASN A 79 20.42 14.68 11.79
CA ASN A 79 19.42 14.33 10.78
C ASN A 79 18.77 15.56 10.13
N ALA A 80 18.53 16.63 10.92
CA ALA A 80 17.98 17.89 10.40
C ALA A 80 18.93 18.61 9.44
N GLU A 81 20.23 18.68 9.77
CA GLU A 81 21.25 19.29 8.90
C GLU A 81 21.44 18.47 7.62
N THR A 82 21.41 17.13 7.72
CA THR A 82 21.49 16.26 6.56
C THR A 82 20.26 16.41 5.65
N ALA A 83 19.06 16.47 6.21
CA ALA A 83 17.83 16.67 5.45
C ALA A 83 17.78 18.06 4.77
N ALA A 84 18.33 19.08 5.42
CA ALA A 84 18.39 20.43 4.87
C ALA A 84 19.50 20.62 3.80
N PHE A 85 20.45 19.67 3.69
CA PHE A 85 21.64 19.78 2.82
C PHE A 85 22.42 21.10 2.98
N THR A 86 22.46 21.60 4.22
CA THR A 86 23.02 22.95 4.51
C THR A 86 24.39 22.91 5.13
N ASP A 87 24.89 21.75 5.54
CA ASP A 87 26.19 21.61 6.20
C ASP A 87 27.20 20.98 5.24
N GLU A 88 28.21 21.76 4.86
CA GLU A 88 29.30 21.34 3.99
C GLU A 88 30.51 20.81 4.78
N THR A 89 30.47 20.85 6.12
CA THR A 89 31.64 20.60 6.99
C THR A 89 31.56 19.27 7.74
N ARG A 90 30.35 18.68 7.88
CA ARG A 90 30.13 17.44 8.62
C ARG A 90 29.88 16.26 7.69
N TYR A 91 30.29 15.06 8.14
CA TYR A 91 29.98 13.87 7.34
C TYR A 91 28.52 13.42 7.56
N VAL A 92 27.89 12.95 6.51
CA VAL A 92 26.57 12.34 6.54
C VAL A 92 26.73 10.86 6.91
N SER A 93 26.14 10.44 8.02
CA SER A 93 26.10 9.00 8.34
C SER A 93 25.11 8.26 7.41
N PRO A 94 25.24 6.94 7.24
CA PRO A 94 24.22 6.15 6.51
C PRO A 94 22.81 6.35 7.07
N GLU A 95 22.66 6.51 8.37
CA GLU A 95 21.38 6.82 9.02
C GLU A 95 20.86 8.22 8.63
N GLY A 96 21.71 9.26 8.72
CA GLY A 96 21.34 10.61 8.31
C GLY A 96 21.00 10.69 6.82
N LEU A 97 21.76 9.99 5.97
CA LEU A 97 21.41 9.86 4.54
C LEU A 97 20.04 9.19 4.34
N GLY A 98 19.73 8.17 5.15
CA GLY A 98 18.41 7.52 5.11
C GLY A 98 17.26 8.48 5.42
N TYR A 99 17.43 9.38 6.41
CA TYR A 99 16.43 10.43 6.71
C TYR A 99 16.31 11.45 5.56
N ALA A 100 17.42 11.94 5.02
CA ALA A 100 17.39 12.88 3.89
C ALA A 100 16.77 12.28 2.65
N MET A 101 17.06 10.99 2.37
CA MET A 101 16.45 10.27 1.26
C MET A 101 14.95 10.07 1.45
N ALA A 102 14.46 9.95 2.70
CA ALA A 102 13.03 9.82 2.96
C ALA A 102 12.25 11.06 2.49
N ASP A 103 12.76 12.27 2.73
CA ASP A 103 12.11 13.51 2.29
C ASP A 103 12.09 13.67 0.75
N VAL A 104 12.97 12.98 0.02
CA VAL A 104 13.09 13.07 -1.44
C VAL A 104 12.40 11.90 -2.14
N LEU A 105 12.44 10.69 -1.54
CA LEU A 105 11.97 9.46 -2.17
C LEU A 105 10.63 8.97 -1.62
N ALA A 106 10.20 9.48 -0.48
CA ALA A 106 8.88 9.19 0.06
C ALA A 106 7.95 10.38 -0.18
N TYR A 107 6.69 10.08 -0.36
CA TYR A 107 5.62 11.05 -0.50
C TYR A 107 4.36 10.56 0.23
N GLY A 108 3.58 11.52 0.68
CA GLY A 108 2.45 11.16 1.52
C GLY A 108 1.48 12.30 1.74
N VAL A 109 0.64 12.09 2.74
CA VAL A 109 -0.39 13.03 3.14
C VAL A 109 -0.55 13.06 4.66
N ASP A 110 -0.89 14.24 5.16
CA ASP A 110 -1.38 14.46 6.51
C ASP A 110 -2.86 14.79 6.46
N TRP A 111 -3.63 14.20 7.34
CA TRP A 111 -5.03 14.50 7.52
C TRP A 111 -5.31 14.91 8.97
N ASP A 112 -5.83 16.11 9.12
CA ASP A 112 -6.29 16.68 10.37
C ASP A 112 -7.77 16.31 10.56
N GLU A 113 -8.09 15.47 11.57
CA GLU A 113 -9.47 15.06 11.85
C GLU A 113 -10.34 16.22 12.35
N ASP A 114 -9.75 17.30 12.84
CA ASP A 114 -10.48 18.48 13.30
C ASP A 114 -10.90 19.38 12.12
N ASP A 115 -10.29 19.21 10.93
CA ASP A 115 -10.71 19.92 9.71
C ASP A 115 -11.83 19.16 9.01
N THR A 116 -12.92 19.85 8.74
CA THR A 116 -14.07 19.29 8.02
C THR A 116 -13.82 19.09 6.53
N SER A 117 -12.74 19.65 5.98
CA SER A 117 -12.38 19.51 4.58
C SER A 117 -12.02 18.06 4.24
N PRO A 118 -12.48 17.50 3.12
CA PRO A 118 -12.01 16.20 2.64
C PRO A 118 -10.60 16.27 2.01
N THR A 119 -9.99 17.45 1.95
CA THR A 119 -8.68 17.67 1.33
C THR A 119 -7.58 17.49 2.37
N LEU A 120 -6.54 16.73 2.01
CA LEU A 120 -5.40 16.43 2.86
C LEU A 120 -4.19 17.32 2.48
N THR A 121 -3.24 17.46 3.39
CA THR A 121 -1.99 18.16 3.14
C THR A 121 -0.92 17.20 2.61
N ARG A 122 -0.25 17.55 1.52
CA ARG A 122 0.82 16.74 0.94
C ARG A 122 2.12 16.87 1.72
N THR A 123 2.84 15.76 1.85
CA THR A 123 4.11 15.66 2.58
C THR A 123 5.21 14.99 1.74
N GLY A 124 6.45 15.04 2.24
CA GLY A 124 7.62 14.46 1.58
C GLY A 124 7.87 15.10 0.21
N ALA A 125 8.22 14.32 -0.77
CA ALA A 125 8.54 14.78 -2.13
C ALA A 125 7.40 15.55 -2.83
N LEU A 126 6.17 15.44 -2.34
CA LEU A 126 5.01 16.17 -2.87
C LEU A 126 4.62 17.40 -2.03
N ALA A 127 5.37 17.73 -0.97
CA ALA A 127 5.08 18.89 -0.14
C ALA A 127 4.99 20.17 -0.98
N GLY A 128 3.94 20.97 -0.75
CA GLY A 128 3.70 22.21 -1.48
C GLY A 128 3.10 22.04 -2.89
N THR A 129 2.90 20.83 -3.38
CA THR A 129 2.12 20.60 -4.62
C THR A 129 0.62 20.67 -4.33
N ALA A 130 -0.19 20.95 -5.35
CA ALA A 130 -1.63 21.06 -5.18
C ALA A 130 -2.26 19.75 -4.72
N ALA A 131 -3.04 19.80 -3.65
CA ALA A 131 -3.92 18.73 -3.22
C ALA A 131 -5.20 18.66 -4.09
N ALA A 132 -6.04 17.65 -3.86
CA ALA A 132 -7.28 17.40 -4.61
C ALA A 132 -7.06 17.33 -6.14
N SER A 133 -5.94 16.73 -6.54
CA SER A 133 -5.57 16.48 -7.94
C SER A 133 -4.43 15.48 -8.01
N SER A 134 -4.27 14.72 -9.10
CA SER A 134 -3.07 13.90 -9.29
C SER A 134 -1.88 14.78 -9.71
N PRO A 135 -0.70 14.64 -9.09
CA PRO A 135 0.50 15.39 -9.50
C PRO A 135 1.16 14.80 -10.76
N GLY A 136 0.61 13.72 -11.30
CA GLY A 136 1.10 13.03 -12.49
C GLY A 136 2.17 11.99 -12.24
N ASN A 137 2.34 11.09 -13.21
CA ASN A 137 3.18 9.89 -13.10
C ASN A 137 4.64 10.15 -12.72
N ALA A 138 5.20 11.28 -13.18
CA ALA A 138 6.59 11.62 -12.88
C ALA A 138 6.86 11.82 -11.37
N CYS A 139 5.82 12.13 -10.60
CA CYS A 139 5.90 12.38 -9.17
C CYS A 139 5.43 11.19 -8.32
N LEU A 140 4.92 10.13 -8.94
CA LEU A 140 4.23 9.01 -8.29
C LEU A 140 4.84 7.66 -8.71
N PRO A 141 6.07 7.34 -8.30
CA PRO A 141 6.79 6.17 -8.81
C PRO A 141 6.05 4.84 -8.57
N VAL A 142 5.31 4.68 -7.48
CA VAL A 142 4.54 3.46 -7.20
C VAL A 142 3.32 3.37 -8.10
N GLN A 143 2.49 4.42 -8.15
CA GLN A 143 1.27 4.44 -8.97
C GLN A 143 1.60 4.43 -10.47
N ALA A 144 2.70 5.06 -10.89
CA ALA A 144 3.15 5.04 -12.29
C ALA A 144 3.60 3.65 -12.76
N ALA A 145 3.97 2.78 -11.83
CA ALA A 145 4.36 1.40 -12.13
C ALA A 145 3.17 0.42 -12.11
N MET A 146 1.97 0.86 -11.69
CA MET A 146 0.75 0.06 -11.83
C MET A 146 0.38 -0.07 -13.30
N ARG A 147 0.16 -1.29 -13.77
CA ARG A 147 -0.12 -1.53 -15.19
C ARG A 147 -0.95 -2.78 -15.42
N ARG A 148 -1.82 -2.73 -16.42
CA ARG A 148 -2.57 -3.90 -16.88
C ARG A 148 -1.66 -4.90 -17.57
N CYS A 149 -1.90 -6.16 -17.28
CA CYS A 149 -1.21 -7.29 -17.91
C CYS A 149 -2.18 -8.45 -18.15
N ILE A 150 -1.76 -9.38 -18.97
CA ILE A 150 -2.37 -10.72 -19.05
C ILE A 150 -1.58 -11.63 -18.13
N LEU A 151 -2.25 -12.16 -17.11
CA LEU A 151 -1.68 -13.09 -16.13
C LEU A 151 -2.20 -14.50 -16.44
N THR A 152 -1.28 -15.43 -16.66
CA THR A 152 -1.64 -16.85 -16.89
C THR A 152 -2.14 -17.50 -15.61
N ASP A 153 -2.84 -18.62 -15.69
CA ASP A 153 -3.31 -19.36 -14.52
C ASP A 153 -2.17 -19.84 -13.62
N ALA A 154 -0.96 -19.96 -14.16
CA ALA A 154 0.27 -20.22 -13.38
C ALA A 154 0.82 -19.00 -12.64
N GLY A 155 0.18 -17.82 -12.71
CA GLY A 155 0.63 -16.60 -12.06
C GLY A 155 1.80 -15.90 -12.76
N ALA A 156 2.06 -16.20 -14.02
CA ALA A 156 3.11 -15.55 -14.81
C ALA A 156 2.51 -14.50 -15.76
N VAL A 157 3.14 -13.33 -15.85
CA VAL A 157 2.76 -12.31 -16.83
C VAL A 157 3.10 -12.81 -18.23
N ALA A 158 2.08 -13.03 -19.08
CA ALA A 158 2.26 -13.38 -20.48
C ALA A 158 2.73 -12.18 -21.30
N TYR A 159 2.10 -11.02 -21.10
CA TYR A 159 2.50 -9.73 -21.66
C TYR A 159 1.77 -8.59 -20.96
N TYR A 160 2.33 -7.39 -21.07
CA TYR A 160 1.68 -6.16 -20.60
C TYR A 160 0.80 -5.57 -21.69
N LEU A 161 -0.27 -4.88 -21.26
CA LEU A 161 -1.20 -4.20 -22.13
C LEU A 161 -0.74 -2.77 -22.43
N GLY A 162 -1.30 -2.17 -23.46
CA GLY A 162 -0.99 -0.81 -23.86
C GLY A 162 -1.32 0.20 -22.77
N ALA A 163 -0.42 1.14 -22.55
CA ALA A 163 -0.52 2.10 -21.45
C ALA A 163 -1.78 2.99 -21.54
N THR A 164 -2.27 3.26 -22.75
CA THR A 164 -3.43 4.11 -23.01
C THR A 164 -4.54 3.39 -23.82
N ASP A 165 -4.36 2.11 -24.11
CA ASP A 165 -5.35 1.29 -24.82
C ASP A 165 -5.09 -0.20 -24.57
N SER A 166 -5.88 -0.80 -23.69
CA SER A 166 -5.77 -2.22 -23.34
C SER A 166 -6.09 -3.18 -24.48
N THR A 167 -6.71 -2.73 -25.58
CA THR A 167 -6.93 -3.56 -26.77
C THR A 167 -5.64 -3.80 -27.56
N LYS A 168 -4.54 -3.18 -27.10
CA LYS A 168 -3.20 -3.34 -27.63
C LYS A 168 -2.27 -3.94 -26.57
N LYS A 169 -1.21 -4.59 -27.02
CA LYS A 169 -0.05 -4.93 -26.17
C LYS A 169 0.77 -3.69 -25.89
N GLU A 170 1.76 -3.79 -25.02
CA GLU A 170 2.63 -2.68 -24.59
C GLU A 170 3.26 -1.92 -25.79
N ASP A 171 3.45 -2.58 -26.92
CA ASP A 171 3.98 -1.95 -28.15
C ASP A 171 2.98 -1.01 -28.84
N MET A 172 1.76 -0.87 -28.32
CA MET A 172 0.65 -0.03 -28.83
C MET A 172 0.22 -0.36 -30.28
N THR A 173 0.68 -1.46 -30.85
CA THR A 173 0.43 -1.85 -32.25
C THR A 173 -0.18 -3.25 -32.37
N THR A 174 0.33 -4.21 -31.62
CA THR A 174 -0.15 -5.59 -31.61
C THR A 174 -1.46 -5.68 -30.82
N ALA A 175 -2.48 -6.30 -31.40
CA ALA A 175 -3.74 -6.54 -30.69
C ALA A 175 -3.52 -7.46 -29.47
N SER A 176 -4.15 -7.11 -28.37
CA SER A 176 -4.22 -7.96 -27.17
C SER A 176 -5.44 -8.88 -27.23
N VAL A 177 -5.46 -9.92 -26.39
CA VAL A 177 -6.59 -10.83 -26.21
C VAL A 177 -7.11 -10.63 -24.79
N LEU A 178 -8.35 -10.15 -24.65
CA LEU A 178 -8.94 -9.76 -23.36
C LEU A 178 -10.09 -10.69 -22.94
N ASP A 179 -10.32 -11.77 -23.68
CA ASP A 179 -11.42 -12.72 -23.50
C ASP A 179 -11.05 -13.94 -22.63
N GLY A 180 -9.88 -13.94 -22.02
CA GLY A 180 -9.39 -15.02 -21.16
C GLY A 180 -8.61 -16.12 -21.88
N THR A 181 -8.55 -16.12 -23.21
CA THR A 181 -7.80 -17.14 -23.97
C THR A 181 -6.29 -17.13 -23.65
N ASP A 182 -5.70 -15.95 -23.49
CA ASP A 182 -4.27 -15.80 -23.17
C ASP A 182 -4.02 -15.74 -21.63
N GLY A 183 -5.07 -15.62 -20.83
CA GLY A 183 -5.03 -15.46 -19.38
C GLY A 183 -5.96 -14.36 -18.88
N GLN A 184 -5.82 -13.99 -17.62
CA GLN A 184 -6.70 -13.02 -16.96
C GLN A 184 -6.18 -11.59 -17.12
N VAL A 185 -7.08 -10.64 -17.33
CA VAL A 185 -6.74 -9.21 -17.39
C VAL A 185 -6.59 -8.71 -15.96
N MET A 186 -5.37 -8.45 -15.54
CA MET A 186 -5.04 -8.05 -14.18
C MET A 186 -4.32 -6.70 -14.17
N VAL A 187 -4.39 -6.01 -13.05
CA VAL A 187 -3.51 -4.87 -12.75
C VAL A 187 -2.40 -5.34 -11.82
N GLU A 188 -1.18 -5.25 -12.29
CA GLU A 188 0.03 -5.48 -11.49
C GLU A 188 0.28 -4.27 -10.59
N ILE A 189 0.43 -4.50 -9.29
CA ILE A 189 0.76 -3.50 -8.27
C ILE A 189 2.13 -3.86 -7.70
N PRO A 190 3.17 -3.01 -7.87
CA PRO A 190 4.49 -3.28 -7.34
C PRO A 190 4.52 -3.15 -5.83
N LYS A 191 5.38 -3.93 -5.18
CA LYS A 191 5.66 -3.80 -3.75
C LYS A 191 6.15 -2.39 -3.43
N PHE A 192 5.54 -1.80 -2.42
CA PHE A 192 5.95 -0.51 -1.89
C PHE A 192 6.10 -0.57 -0.38
N TYR A 193 6.78 0.43 0.15
CA TYR A 193 7.02 0.61 1.57
C TYR A 193 6.18 1.77 2.07
N TYR A 194 5.72 1.68 3.31
CA TYR A 194 4.87 2.71 3.89
C TYR A 194 5.27 3.02 5.32
N LYS A 195 4.86 4.17 5.76
CA LYS A 195 4.97 4.61 7.15
C LYS A 195 3.67 5.28 7.55
N TYR A 196 3.18 4.94 8.72
CA TYR A 196 2.03 5.59 9.35
C TYR A 196 2.43 6.16 10.71
N SER A 197 1.86 7.30 11.06
CA SER A 197 1.91 7.84 12.41
C SER A 197 0.66 8.66 12.72
N TYR A 198 0.31 8.75 13.99
CA TYR A 198 -0.75 9.61 14.49
C TYR A 198 -0.18 10.56 15.54
N ILE A 199 -0.51 11.84 15.45
CA ILE A 199 -0.07 12.90 16.38
C ILE A 199 -1.26 13.27 17.25
N ALA A 200 -1.38 12.64 18.41
CA ALA A 200 -2.50 12.80 19.33
C ALA A 200 -2.71 14.23 19.86
N SER A 201 -1.66 15.07 19.88
CA SER A 201 -1.79 16.47 20.32
C SER A 201 -2.49 17.39 19.31
N THR A 202 -2.60 16.96 18.07
CA THR A 202 -3.18 17.73 16.96
C THR A 202 -4.15 16.93 16.11
N ASN A 203 -4.50 15.71 16.52
CA ASN A 203 -5.41 14.79 15.84
C ASN A 203 -5.06 14.57 14.35
N VAL A 204 -3.74 14.49 14.04
CA VAL A 204 -3.27 14.36 12.65
C VAL A 204 -2.82 12.93 12.37
N HIS A 205 -3.43 12.31 11.37
CA HIS A 205 -2.93 11.11 10.73
C HIS A 205 -1.91 11.46 9.64
N SER A 206 -0.82 10.73 9.58
CA SER A 206 0.22 10.91 8.56
C SER A 206 0.50 9.56 7.89
N TRP A 207 0.32 9.50 6.58
CA TRP A 207 0.66 8.34 5.75
C TRP A 207 1.68 8.75 4.70
N SER A 208 2.72 7.96 4.55
CA SER A 208 3.69 8.16 3.47
C SER A 208 4.12 6.84 2.87
N ILE A 209 4.45 6.85 1.59
CA ILE A 209 4.87 5.67 0.83
C ILE A 209 6.17 5.93 0.08
N SER A 210 6.88 4.85 -0.23
CA SER A 210 8.10 4.86 -1.04
C SER A 210 8.18 3.61 -1.91
N ALA A 211 8.70 3.76 -3.13
CA ALA A 211 9.00 2.64 -4.01
C ALA A 211 10.23 1.83 -3.57
N VAL A 212 11.03 2.36 -2.64
CA VAL A 212 12.26 1.73 -2.14
C VAL A 212 12.25 1.64 -0.63
N PRO A 213 12.98 0.69 -0.01
CA PRO A 213 13.08 0.61 1.44
C PRO A 213 13.80 1.84 2.00
N LEU A 214 13.19 2.51 2.96
CA LEU A 214 13.73 3.66 3.66
C LEU A 214 13.72 3.41 5.17
N ALA A 215 14.56 4.14 5.90
CA ALA A 215 14.58 4.05 7.36
C ALA A 215 13.21 4.42 7.96
N GLY A 216 12.65 3.53 8.77
CA GLY A 216 11.34 3.70 9.39
C GLY A 216 10.14 3.39 8.48
N TYR A 217 10.37 2.90 7.27
CA TYR A 217 9.35 2.37 6.37
C TYR A 217 9.37 0.85 6.38
N GLU A 218 8.21 0.23 6.34
CA GLU A 218 8.05 -1.21 6.25
C GLU A 218 7.31 -1.57 4.95
N PRO A 219 7.51 -2.77 4.37
CA PRO A 219 6.72 -3.18 3.21
C PRO A 219 5.25 -3.29 3.60
N HIS A 220 4.35 -2.83 2.71
CA HIS A 220 2.91 -2.90 2.99
C HIS A 220 2.46 -4.36 3.14
N PRO A 221 1.61 -4.71 4.14
CA PRO A 221 1.24 -6.10 4.44
C PRO A 221 0.50 -6.80 3.30
N ALA A 222 -0.07 -6.08 2.34
CA ALA A 222 -0.60 -6.66 1.11
C ALA A 222 0.41 -7.54 0.36
N PHE A 223 1.70 -7.28 0.50
CA PHE A 223 2.77 -8.01 -0.16
C PHE A 223 3.35 -9.16 0.67
N TYR A 224 2.81 -9.40 1.88
CA TYR A 224 3.06 -10.62 2.63
C TYR A 224 1.93 -11.61 2.36
N LYS A 225 2.13 -12.50 1.41
CA LYS A 225 1.13 -13.42 0.90
C LYS A 225 1.50 -14.86 1.29
N ASP A 226 0.62 -15.53 2.02
CA ASP A 226 0.76 -16.95 2.37
C ASP A 226 2.12 -17.30 3.02
N GLY A 227 2.57 -16.44 3.94
CA GLY A 227 3.82 -16.64 4.68
C GLY A 227 5.09 -16.18 3.97
N ALA A 228 4.99 -15.49 2.82
CA ALA A 228 6.14 -14.99 2.08
C ALA A 228 5.93 -13.56 1.55
N TRP A 229 7.02 -12.79 1.48
CA TRP A 229 7.01 -11.51 0.78
C TRP A 229 7.07 -11.73 -0.73
N VAL A 230 6.14 -11.05 -1.45
CA VAL A 230 6.09 -11.05 -2.92
C VAL A 230 6.43 -9.64 -3.44
N ASP A 231 6.95 -9.56 -4.68
CA ASP A 231 7.31 -8.28 -5.28
C ASP A 231 6.15 -7.59 -5.97
N TYR A 232 5.09 -8.34 -6.28
CA TYR A 232 3.89 -7.86 -6.95
C TYR A 232 2.65 -8.50 -6.35
N ARG A 233 1.56 -7.74 -6.34
CA ARG A 233 0.20 -8.25 -6.18
C ARG A 233 -0.57 -7.92 -7.44
N TYR A 234 -1.54 -8.76 -7.73
CA TYR A 234 -2.39 -8.58 -8.91
C TYR A 234 -3.85 -8.50 -8.46
N ILE A 235 -4.58 -7.54 -9.00
CA ILE A 235 -6.03 -7.43 -8.84
C ILE A 235 -6.69 -7.48 -10.21
N GLY A 236 -7.85 -8.12 -10.32
CA GLY A 236 -8.62 -8.14 -11.56
C GLY A 236 -8.84 -6.72 -12.10
N ALA A 237 -8.48 -6.47 -13.35
CA ALA A 237 -8.78 -5.20 -13.98
C ALA A 237 -10.29 -4.94 -13.99
N TYR A 238 -11.08 -6.00 -14.04
CA TYR A 238 -12.53 -5.97 -14.04
C TYR A 238 -13.12 -6.67 -12.82
N GLU A 239 -14.41 -6.45 -12.58
CA GLU A 239 -15.20 -7.18 -11.60
C GLU A 239 -15.28 -8.67 -12.00
N GLY A 240 -15.56 -9.54 -11.02
CA GLY A 240 -15.46 -10.97 -11.19
C GLY A 240 -16.50 -11.55 -12.15
N ILE A 241 -16.05 -12.29 -13.14
CA ILE A 241 -16.87 -13.00 -14.13
C ILE A 241 -16.81 -14.50 -13.83
N GLY A 242 -17.94 -15.19 -13.83
CA GLY A 242 -17.98 -16.65 -13.70
C GLY A 242 -17.61 -17.34 -15.02
N TYR A 243 -16.91 -18.46 -14.93
CA TYR A 243 -16.69 -19.36 -16.05
C TYR A 243 -17.16 -20.76 -15.65
N ASP A 244 -18.12 -21.28 -16.39
CA ASP A 244 -18.66 -22.63 -16.27
C ASP A 244 -17.70 -23.60 -16.96
N ASP A 245 -16.98 -24.40 -16.15
CA ASP A 245 -16.01 -25.36 -16.66
C ASP A 245 -16.69 -26.46 -17.47
N SER A 246 -17.90 -26.89 -17.09
CA SER A 246 -18.64 -27.95 -17.76
C SER A 246 -19.16 -27.52 -19.12
N ALA A 247 -19.58 -26.28 -19.29
CA ALA A 247 -20.02 -25.69 -20.52
C ALA A 247 -18.87 -25.12 -21.37
N ALA A 248 -17.69 -24.98 -20.80
CA ALA A 248 -16.51 -24.28 -21.34
C ALA A 248 -16.90 -22.88 -21.86
N ALA A 249 -17.66 -22.13 -21.05
CA ALA A 249 -18.19 -20.83 -21.42
C ALA A 249 -18.28 -19.87 -20.23
N TYR A 250 -18.17 -18.56 -20.49
CA TYR A 250 -18.42 -17.55 -19.46
C TYR A 250 -19.92 -17.52 -19.12
N ILE A 251 -20.17 -17.43 -17.83
CA ILE A 251 -21.51 -17.22 -17.27
C ILE A 251 -21.86 -15.75 -17.54
N ASP A 252 -22.56 -15.52 -18.64
CA ASP A 252 -22.98 -14.18 -19.05
C ASP A 252 -24.50 -14.08 -18.93
N HIS A 253 -24.95 -13.54 -17.82
CA HIS A 253 -26.38 -13.51 -17.54
C HIS A 253 -27.16 -12.44 -18.28
N GLY A 254 -26.51 -11.67 -19.13
CA GLY A 254 -27.14 -10.65 -19.98
C GLY A 254 -28.07 -9.72 -19.20
N ASN A 255 -28.04 -8.46 -19.50
CA ASN A 255 -28.88 -7.43 -18.91
C ASN A 255 -30.37 -7.60 -19.27
N THR A 256 -31.00 -8.74 -18.97
CA THR A 256 -32.41 -8.94 -19.26
C THR A 256 -33.25 -8.74 -18.00
N ALA A 257 -33.88 -7.57 -17.91
CA ALA A 257 -34.80 -7.15 -16.84
C ALA A 257 -36.00 -8.10 -16.59
N ALA A 258 -36.15 -9.13 -17.38
CA ALA A 258 -37.34 -10.01 -17.33
C ALA A 258 -37.13 -11.28 -16.51
N ASN A 259 -35.92 -11.65 -16.24
CA ASN A 259 -35.62 -12.84 -15.45
C ASN A 259 -34.84 -12.37 -14.21
N GLY A 260 -35.48 -12.50 -13.05
CA GLY A 260 -34.74 -12.51 -11.82
C GLY A 260 -33.48 -13.35 -12.07
N TRP A 261 -32.33 -12.87 -11.64
CA TRP A 261 -31.07 -13.57 -11.72
C TRP A 261 -31.31 -15.05 -11.37
N SER A 262 -31.33 -15.89 -12.36
CA SER A 262 -31.24 -17.33 -12.21
C SER A 262 -30.02 -17.74 -13.00
N GLY A 263 -28.86 -17.39 -12.46
CA GLY A 263 -27.64 -18.07 -12.84
C GLY A 263 -27.91 -19.56 -12.71
N GLY A 264 -27.52 -20.37 -13.66
CA GLY A 264 -27.36 -21.78 -13.39
C GLY A 264 -26.51 -21.88 -12.11
N ALA A 265 -26.89 -22.77 -11.20
CA ALA A 265 -26.15 -22.93 -9.95
C ALA A 265 -24.66 -23.04 -10.26
N ILE A 266 -23.85 -22.16 -9.68
CA ILE A 266 -22.40 -22.23 -9.81
C ILE A 266 -21.94 -23.57 -9.23
N ASP A 267 -21.17 -24.32 -9.99
CA ASP A 267 -20.49 -25.51 -9.50
C ASP A 267 -19.25 -25.10 -8.71
N LEU A 268 -19.41 -25.01 -7.39
CA LEU A 268 -18.34 -24.60 -6.48
C LEU A 268 -17.09 -25.48 -6.52
N ALA A 269 -17.17 -26.67 -7.11
CA ALA A 269 -16.05 -27.58 -7.22
C ALA A 269 -15.22 -27.37 -8.50
N ASN A 270 -15.83 -26.81 -9.56
CA ASN A 270 -15.18 -26.76 -10.87
C ASN A 270 -15.22 -25.39 -11.53
N ASP A 271 -16.30 -24.60 -11.33
CA ASP A 271 -16.38 -23.27 -11.93
C ASP A 271 -15.34 -22.32 -11.35
N ILE A 272 -14.93 -21.34 -12.14
CA ILE A 272 -13.82 -20.45 -11.80
C ILE A 272 -14.20 -18.97 -11.93
N LEU A 273 -13.63 -18.15 -11.06
CA LEU A 273 -13.72 -16.70 -11.12
C LEU A 273 -12.70 -16.17 -12.14
N SER A 274 -13.12 -15.23 -12.97
CA SER A 274 -12.32 -14.68 -14.08
C SER A 274 -12.31 -13.16 -14.05
N SER A 275 -11.33 -12.54 -14.72
CA SER A 275 -11.27 -11.13 -15.04
C SER A 275 -11.05 -10.97 -16.54
N VAL A 276 -12.13 -10.79 -17.28
CA VAL A 276 -12.14 -10.71 -18.75
C VAL A 276 -13.05 -9.57 -19.22
N SER A 277 -12.88 -9.11 -20.45
CA SER A 277 -13.62 -8.00 -21.04
C SER A 277 -14.90 -8.46 -21.72
N GLY A 278 -15.92 -7.60 -21.76
CA GLY A 278 -17.16 -7.79 -22.53
C GLY A 278 -18.10 -8.85 -21.93
N LYS A 279 -18.08 -8.99 -20.61
CA LYS A 279 -18.96 -9.89 -19.86
C LYS A 279 -19.55 -9.19 -18.64
N ASN A 280 -20.76 -9.56 -18.25
CA ASN A 280 -21.35 -9.08 -17.03
C ASN A 280 -20.72 -9.77 -15.81
N PRO A 281 -20.39 -9.02 -14.74
CA PRO A 281 -19.93 -9.62 -13.49
C PRO A 281 -21.02 -10.52 -12.90
N ILE A 282 -20.59 -11.63 -12.29
CA ILE A 282 -21.51 -12.48 -11.53
C ILE A 282 -21.80 -11.84 -10.17
N THR A 283 -23.02 -12.04 -9.71
CA THR A 283 -23.51 -11.58 -8.39
C THR A 283 -24.42 -12.67 -7.81
N ASP A 284 -25.01 -12.37 -6.66
CA ASP A 284 -25.99 -13.27 -5.98
C ASP A 284 -25.36 -14.56 -5.43
N GLU A 285 -24.06 -14.48 -5.13
CA GLU A 285 -23.31 -15.54 -4.48
C GLU A 285 -22.77 -15.04 -3.13
N THR A 286 -22.62 -15.94 -2.18
CA THR A 286 -22.04 -15.66 -0.88
C THR A 286 -20.53 -15.40 -0.97
N ARG A 287 -19.95 -14.79 0.06
CA ARG A 287 -18.49 -14.58 0.09
C ARG A 287 -17.71 -15.88 -0.01
N ALA A 288 -18.19 -16.97 0.64
CA ALA A 288 -17.56 -18.28 0.58
C ALA A 288 -17.60 -18.90 -0.83
N GLU A 289 -18.68 -18.70 -1.56
CA GLU A 289 -18.83 -19.16 -2.92
C GLU A 289 -17.87 -18.42 -3.87
N PHE A 290 -17.79 -17.09 -3.76
CA PHE A 290 -16.77 -16.33 -4.49
C PHE A 290 -15.35 -16.76 -4.14
N ARG A 291 -15.06 -17.07 -2.87
CA ARG A 291 -13.76 -17.62 -2.45
C ARG A 291 -13.48 -18.95 -3.13
N ALA A 292 -14.44 -19.87 -3.13
CA ALA A 292 -14.29 -21.20 -3.72
C ALA A 292 -13.96 -21.12 -5.22
N ILE A 293 -14.74 -20.38 -6.00
CA ILE A 293 -14.51 -20.27 -7.44
C ILE A 293 -13.25 -19.47 -7.81
N ALA A 294 -12.78 -18.58 -6.92
CA ALA A 294 -11.49 -17.92 -7.10
C ALA A 294 -10.32 -18.89 -6.88
N LEU A 295 -10.40 -19.74 -5.85
CA LEU A 295 -9.42 -20.78 -5.55
C LEU A 295 -9.35 -21.87 -6.63
N ASN A 296 -10.47 -22.23 -7.26
CA ASN A 296 -10.52 -23.23 -8.33
C ASN A 296 -9.65 -22.86 -9.53
N ARG A 297 -9.30 -21.58 -9.73
CA ARG A 297 -8.39 -21.16 -10.78
C ARG A 297 -6.97 -21.71 -10.60
N GLY A 298 -6.56 -21.97 -9.38
CA GLY A 298 -5.25 -22.57 -9.10
C GLY A 298 -4.53 -21.92 -7.92
N VAL A 299 -3.35 -22.44 -7.65
CA VAL A 299 -2.54 -22.02 -6.51
C VAL A 299 -2.17 -20.54 -6.62
N GLY A 300 -2.41 -19.78 -5.56
CA GLY A 300 -2.13 -18.35 -5.46
C GLY A 300 -3.27 -17.45 -5.93
N TRP A 301 -4.28 -17.99 -6.62
CA TRP A 301 -5.48 -17.23 -6.94
C TRP A 301 -6.43 -17.15 -5.76
N ARG A 302 -7.08 -16.01 -5.60
CA ARG A 302 -8.01 -15.73 -4.50
C ARG A 302 -9.00 -14.64 -4.87
N GLN A 303 -9.98 -14.42 -4.06
CA GLN A 303 -10.78 -13.21 -4.07
C GLN A 303 -9.95 -12.03 -3.51
N GLN A 304 -10.25 -10.78 -3.90
CA GLN A 304 -9.60 -9.60 -3.30
C GLN A 304 -9.69 -9.64 -1.77
N ASP A 305 -8.60 -9.32 -1.10
CA ASP A 305 -8.48 -9.35 0.34
C ASP A 305 -8.33 -7.96 0.97
N PHE A 306 -8.52 -7.88 2.29
CA PHE A 306 -8.48 -6.64 3.05
C PHE A 306 -7.17 -5.86 2.84
N TYR A 307 -6.01 -6.52 2.88
CA TYR A 307 -4.75 -5.83 2.75
C TYR A 307 -4.49 -5.32 1.33
N LEU A 308 -4.94 -6.05 0.30
CA LEU A 308 -4.86 -5.58 -1.08
C LEU A 308 -5.74 -4.35 -1.30
N VAL A 309 -6.95 -4.36 -0.73
CA VAL A 309 -7.85 -3.19 -0.74
C VAL A 309 -7.21 -2.01 0.00
N SER A 310 -6.66 -2.23 1.19
CA SER A 310 -5.96 -1.22 1.98
C SER A 310 -4.79 -0.58 1.20
N ALA A 311 -4.01 -1.39 0.50
CA ALA A 311 -2.93 -0.89 -0.36
C ALA A 311 -3.44 0.05 -1.45
N ILE A 312 -4.52 -0.31 -2.14
CA ILE A 312 -5.12 0.51 -3.20
C ILE A 312 -5.70 1.81 -2.63
N GLN A 313 -6.38 1.75 -1.48
CA GLN A 313 -6.87 2.93 -0.77
C GLN A 313 -5.72 3.88 -0.40
N LEU A 314 -4.61 3.37 0.12
CA LEU A 314 -3.44 4.16 0.47
C LEU A 314 -2.79 4.79 -0.78
N LEU A 315 -2.68 4.04 -1.88
CA LEU A 315 -2.19 4.57 -3.15
C LEU A 315 -3.09 5.70 -3.68
N TYR A 316 -4.42 5.54 -3.58
CA TYR A 316 -5.37 6.57 -3.97
C TYR A 316 -5.19 7.84 -3.11
N VAL A 317 -5.18 7.72 -1.78
CA VAL A 317 -5.11 8.87 -0.86
C VAL A 317 -3.79 9.63 -1.04
N THR A 318 -2.68 8.94 -1.21
CA THR A 318 -1.38 9.59 -1.44
C THR A 318 -1.27 10.23 -2.83
N GLU A 319 -2.00 9.72 -3.83
CA GLU A 319 -2.06 10.33 -5.16
C GLU A 319 -2.90 11.60 -5.18
N TYR A 320 -4.11 11.57 -4.64
CA TYR A 320 -5.05 12.67 -4.78
C TYR A 320 -5.05 13.66 -3.61
N ALA A 321 -4.57 13.25 -2.44
CA ALA A 321 -4.66 14.04 -1.20
C ALA A 321 -6.10 14.55 -0.96
N SER A 322 -7.08 13.65 -1.13
CA SER A 322 -8.50 13.95 -0.96
C SER A 322 -9.29 12.68 -0.65
N TRP A 323 -10.18 12.77 0.33
CA TRP A 323 -11.15 11.71 0.62
C TRP A 323 -12.33 11.67 -0.36
N ASN A 324 -12.55 12.73 -1.16
CA ASN A 324 -13.63 12.78 -2.13
C ASN A 324 -13.24 12.11 -3.44
N SER A 325 -13.32 10.78 -3.48
CA SER A 325 -12.92 9.99 -4.63
C SER A 325 -13.77 10.24 -5.87
N GLN A 326 -15.04 10.54 -5.70
CA GLN A 326 -15.93 10.86 -6.83
C GLN A 326 -15.60 12.21 -7.48
N SER A 327 -15.16 13.20 -6.67
CA SER A 327 -14.70 14.47 -7.24
C SER A 327 -13.34 14.36 -7.93
N MET A 328 -12.51 13.42 -7.53
CA MET A 328 -11.15 13.24 -8.06
C MET A 328 -11.11 12.37 -9.31
N ILE A 329 -11.89 11.31 -9.34
CA ILE A 329 -11.90 10.33 -10.45
C ILE A 329 -13.13 10.53 -11.33
N GLY A 330 -14.28 10.84 -10.72
CA GLY A 330 -15.61 10.85 -11.28
C GLY A 330 -16.52 9.86 -10.58
N MET A 331 -17.82 9.98 -10.80
CA MET A 331 -18.83 9.16 -10.14
C MET A 331 -18.90 7.74 -10.72
N GLY A 332 -18.60 7.59 -11.99
CA GLY A 332 -18.82 6.33 -12.69
C GLY A 332 -20.25 5.80 -12.52
N ARG A 333 -20.39 4.50 -12.36
CA ARG A 333 -21.70 3.83 -12.19
C ARG A 333 -22.14 3.78 -10.72
N THR A 334 -22.42 4.94 -10.12
CA THR A 334 -22.91 5.04 -8.74
C THR A 334 -24.35 5.56 -8.65
N GLN A 335 -24.92 6.03 -9.75
CA GLN A 335 -26.26 6.61 -9.79
C GLN A 335 -27.12 5.93 -10.86
N LEU A 336 -28.41 5.80 -10.58
CA LEU A 336 -29.41 5.23 -11.49
C LEU A 336 -30.30 6.32 -12.07
N SER A 337 -30.69 6.13 -13.32
CA SER A 337 -31.73 6.90 -13.95
C SER A 337 -33.07 6.77 -13.21
N GLY A 338 -33.70 7.89 -12.88
CA GLY A 338 -35.05 7.92 -12.30
C GLY A 338 -35.21 7.34 -10.90
N GLY A 339 -34.16 6.92 -10.22
CA GLY A 339 -34.21 6.40 -8.84
C GLY A 339 -34.97 5.10 -8.65
N THR A 340 -35.39 4.43 -9.73
CA THR A 340 -36.17 3.19 -9.66
C THR A 340 -35.26 1.99 -9.93
N TRP A 341 -35.21 1.09 -8.97
CA TRP A 341 -34.57 -0.20 -9.10
C TRP A 341 -35.33 -1.09 -10.09
N VAL A 342 -34.70 -1.48 -11.18
CA VAL A 342 -35.13 -2.57 -12.02
C VAL A 342 -34.02 -3.62 -12.03
N GLN A 343 -34.26 -4.75 -11.37
CA GLN A 343 -33.32 -5.86 -11.30
C GLN A 343 -32.83 -6.24 -12.70
N GLY A 344 -31.53 -6.37 -12.88
CA GLY A 344 -30.91 -6.83 -14.13
C GLY A 344 -30.48 -5.74 -15.12
N SER A 345 -31.00 -4.50 -15.07
CA SER A 345 -30.61 -3.44 -15.99
C SER A 345 -29.46 -2.54 -15.52
N TYR A 346 -28.98 -2.75 -14.30
CA TYR A 346 -28.04 -1.84 -13.64
C TYR A 346 -26.59 -2.22 -13.74
N ILE A 347 -26.30 -3.51 -13.79
CA ILE A 347 -24.95 -4.02 -13.83
C ILE A 347 -24.45 -3.89 -15.26
N LYS A 348 -23.31 -3.23 -15.42
CA LYS A 348 -22.68 -3.05 -16.72
C LYS A 348 -21.59 -4.08 -16.93
N GLU A 349 -21.39 -4.45 -18.20
CA GLU A 349 -20.33 -5.35 -18.59
C GLU A 349 -18.94 -4.76 -18.32
N SER A 350 -18.00 -5.63 -18.17
CA SER A 350 -16.58 -5.33 -17.99
C SER A 350 -15.93 -4.83 -19.28
N GLY A 351 -14.84 -4.07 -19.14
CA GLY A 351 -14.00 -3.65 -20.26
C GLY A 351 -14.38 -2.31 -20.87
N LEU A 352 -15.32 -1.57 -20.26
CA LEU A 352 -15.67 -0.22 -20.72
C LEU A 352 -14.47 0.72 -20.66
N SER A 353 -13.54 0.52 -19.73
CA SER A 353 -12.31 1.30 -19.57
C SER A 353 -11.12 0.81 -20.41
N ASN A 354 -11.33 -0.07 -21.39
CA ASN A 354 -10.23 -0.59 -22.22
C ASN A 354 -9.46 0.51 -22.96
N GLY A 355 -10.15 1.57 -23.39
CA GLY A 355 -9.55 2.71 -24.06
C GLY A 355 -8.71 3.62 -23.16
N ASP A 356 -8.71 3.40 -21.83
CA ASP A 356 -7.93 4.19 -20.88
C ASP A 356 -6.59 3.49 -20.50
N GLY A 357 -6.43 2.21 -20.83
CA GLY A 357 -5.23 1.43 -20.48
C GLY A 357 -4.97 1.40 -18.98
N ASN A 358 -3.81 1.94 -18.57
CA ASN A 358 -3.39 2.07 -17.17
C ASN A 358 -3.86 3.39 -16.52
N GLY A 359 -4.70 4.16 -17.22
CA GLY A 359 -5.13 5.48 -16.78
C GLY A 359 -6.14 5.46 -15.63
N THR A 360 -6.40 6.66 -15.13
CA THR A 360 -7.53 6.95 -14.25
C THR A 360 -8.49 7.85 -15.01
N ASN A 361 -9.74 7.45 -15.11
CA ASN A 361 -10.77 8.14 -15.86
C ASN A 361 -12.17 7.75 -15.37
N SER A 362 -13.19 8.47 -15.78
CA SER A 362 -14.58 8.06 -15.66
C SER A 362 -15.42 8.56 -16.83
N VAL A 363 -16.47 7.84 -17.09
CA VAL A 363 -17.63 8.31 -17.83
C VAL A 363 -18.78 8.29 -16.84
N ASP A 364 -19.24 9.48 -16.46
CA ASP A 364 -20.26 9.64 -15.44
C ASP A 364 -21.64 9.62 -16.07
N TRP A 365 -22.62 9.19 -15.29
CA TRP A 365 -24.02 9.28 -15.69
C TRP A 365 -24.51 10.75 -15.69
N GLU A 366 -25.03 11.22 -16.82
CA GLU A 366 -25.40 12.63 -17.02
C GLU A 366 -26.88 12.95 -16.69
N GLY A 367 -27.59 12.04 -16.06
CA GLY A 367 -28.97 12.34 -15.63
C GLY A 367 -30.07 12.07 -16.66
N ASP A 368 -29.76 11.41 -17.76
CA ASP A 368 -30.75 11.04 -18.77
C ASP A 368 -31.68 9.95 -18.26
N ALA A 369 -32.99 10.14 -18.46
CA ALA A 369 -34.02 9.16 -18.10
C ALA A 369 -34.03 7.95 -19.06
N ASP A 370 -33.33 8.03 -20.18
CA ASP A 370 -33.19 6.96 -21.17
C ASP A 370 -31.89 6.19 -20.91
N ASP A 371 -32.01 4.94 -20.47
CA ASP A 371 -30.90 4.09 -20.04
C ASP A 371 -29.87 3.77 -21.18
N ALA A 372 -30.15 4.20 -22.41
CA ALA A 372 -29.30 3.93 -23.57
C ALA A 372 -27.90 4.59 -23.48
N THR A 373 -27.78 5.76 -22.81
CA THR A 373 -26.49 6.41 -22.61
C THR A 373 -25.72 5.88 -21.40
N ALA A 374 -26.40 5.19 -20.49
CA ALA A 374 -25.81 4.56 -19.32
C ALA A 374 -24.98 3.31 -19.64
N GLU A 375 -25.01 2.82 -20.88
CA GLU A 375 -24.28 1.62 -21.32
C GLU A 375 -22.76 1.77 -21.24
N THR A 376 -22.23 3.00 -21.27
CA THR A 376 -20.79 3.29 -21.28
C THR A 376 -20.27 3.89 -19.95
N VAL A 377 -21.09 3.89 -18.90
CA VAL A 377 -20.77 4.53 -17.62
C VAL A 377 -19.89 3.62 -16.76
N TYR A 378 -18.71 4.11 -16.39
CA TYR A 378 -17.72 3.42 -15.58
C TYR A 378 -16.81 4.41 -14.85
N MET A 379 -16.05 3.94 -13.87
CA MET A 379 -14.85 4.60 -13.39
C MET A 379 -13.66 3.64 -13.48
N THR A 380 -12.46 4.17 -13.63
CA THR A 380 -11.22 3.39 -13.52
C THR A 380 -10.19 4.15 -12.71
N TYR A 381 -9.51 3.46 -11.80
CA TYR A 381 -8.37 3.95 -11.05
C TYR A 381 -7.14 3.12 -11.38
N ARG A 382 -6.17 3.72 -12.05
CA ARG A 382 -4.91 3.05 -12.40
C ARG A 382 -5.13 1.71 -13.11
N GLY A 383 -6.10 1.67 -14.02
CA GLY A 383 -6.46 0.46 -14.75
C GLY A 383 -7.40 -0.50 -14.00
N ILE A 384 -7.80 -0.21 -12.77
CA ILE A 384 -8.80 -0.98 -12.03
C ILE A 384 -10.18 -0.40 -12.31
N GLU A 385 -10.95 -1.05 -13.18
CA GLU A 385 -12.31 -0.64 -13.55
C GLU A 385 -13.27 -0.90 -12.40
N ASN A 386 -14.16 0.05 -12.12
CA ASN A 386 -15.21 -0.02 -11.11
C ASN A 386 -14.69 -0.48 -9.72
N PHE A 387 -13.59 0.14 -9.25
CA PHE A 387 -13.14 -0.08 -7.87
C PHE A 387 -14.25 0.30 -6.87
N PHE A 388 -15.02 1.33 -7.20
CA PHE A 388 -16.30 1.64 -6.57
C PHE A 388 -17.39 1.80 -7.63
N GLY A 389 -18.67 1.70 -7.21
CA GLY A 389 -19.82 1.71 -8.12
C GLY A 389 -20.07 0.36 -8.79
N ASN A 390 -20.99 0.33 -9.75
CA ASN A 390 -21.53 -0.83 -10.46
C ASN A 390 -22.12 -1.89 -9.50
N ILE A 391 -21.32 -2.73 -8.87
CA ILE A 391 -21.74 -3.69 -7.85
C ILE A 391 -20.90 -3.52 -6.57
N TRP A 392 -21.41 -3.99 -5.43
CA TRP A 392 -20.60 -4.26 -4.23
C TRP A 392 -19.62 -5.38 -4.51
N LYS A 393 -18.44 -5.32 -3.92
CA LYS A 393 -17.43 -6.37 -4.02
C LYS A 393 -17.15 -6.95 -2.65
N TRP A 394 -17.33 -8.26 -2.48
CA TRP A 394 -16.87 -8.95 -1.30
C TRP A 394 -15.38 -8.74 -1.08
N VAL A 395 -15.00 -8.56 0.18
CA VAL A 395 -13.60 -8.50 0.62
C VAL A 395 -13.34 -9.68 1.54
N ASP A 396 -12.36 -10.49 1.19
CA ASP A 396 -11.98 -11.64 1.99
C ASP A 396 -10.86 -11.30 2.99
N GLY A 397 -10.52 -12.24 3.87
CA GLY A 397 -9.53 -11.98 4.92
C GLY A 397 -9.96 -10.92 5.95
N PHE A 398 -11.24 -10.55 6.00
CA PHE A 398 -11.79 -9.56 6.92
C PHE A 398 -13.13 -10.02 7.50
N ASN A 399 -13.17 -10.25 8.79
CA ASN A 399 -14.36 -10.55 9.57
C ASN A 399 -14.57 -9.49 10.63
N ILE A 400 -15.83 -9.21 10.98
CA ILE A 400 -16.14 -8.34 12.11
C ILE A 400 -17.21 -8.97 13.00
N ASN A 401 -17.05 -8.84 14.31
CA ASN A 401 -18.06 -9.28 15.28
C ASN A 401 -18.18 -8.28 16.42
N GLY A 402 -19.37 -7.74 16.62
CA GLY A 402 -19.61 -6.78 17.71
C GLY A 402 -18.73 -5.55 17.63
N GLY A 403 -18.41 -5.06 16.43
CA GLY A 403 -17.52 -3.94 16.20
C GLY A 403 -16.03 -4.30 16.18
N ILE A 404 -15.65 -5.51 16.58
CA ILE A 404 -14.23 -5.92 16.63
C ILE A 404 -13.82 -6.49 15.26
N PRO A 405 -12.91 -5.84 14.54
CA PRO A 405 -12.40 -6.32 13.26
C PRO A 405 -11.28 -7.35 13.44
N TYR A 406 -11.32 -8.38 12.62
CA TYR A 406 -10.34 -9.46 12.53
C TYR A 406 -9.87 -9.61 11.09
N VAL A 407 -8.56 -9.66 10.87
CA VAL A 407 -7.94 -9.71 9.54
C VAL A 407 -6.94 -10.88 9.41
N SER A 408 -6.80 -11.40 8.21
CA SER A 408 -5.73 -12.32 7.82
C SER A 408 -5.28 -12.01 6.39
N ASN A 409 -4.01 -12.30 6.07
CA ASN A 409 -3.47 -12.27 4.70
C ASN A 409 -3.03 -13.65 4.20
N THR A 410 -3.28 -14.67 4.99
CA THR A 410 -3.03 -16.08 4.65
C THR A 410 -4.32 -16.69 4.10
N GLU A 411 -4.33 -17.04 2.83
CA GLU A 411 -5.52 -17.53 2.13
C GLU A 411 -6.13 -18.77 2.79
N THR A 412 -5.31 -19.71 3.26
CA THR A 412 -5.77 -20.93 3.94
C THR A 412 -6.50 -20.67 5.26
N ASP A 413 -6.35 -19.45 5.81
CA ASP A 413 -7.04 -19.01 7.03
C ASP A 413 -8.40 -18.36 6.72
N PHE A 414 -8.64 -18.00 5.46
CA PHE A 414 -9.87 -17.29 5.09
C PHE A 414 -11.09 -18.17 5.35
N ALA A 415 -11.89 -17.72 6.29
CA ALA A 415 -13.10 -18.39 6.72
C ALA A 415 -14.13 -17.36 7.18
N ASP A 416 -15.38 -17.76 7.22
CA ASP A 416 -16.46 -16.89 7.58
C ASP A 416 -16.81 -17.01 9.07
N ASP A 417 -17.29 -15.91 9.63
CA ASP A 417 -17.87 -15.83 10.99
C ASP A 417 -16.97 -16.41 12.09
N THR A 418 -15.67 -16.18 11.98
CA THR A 418 -14.66 -16.67 12.92
C THR A 418 -13.56 -15.65 13.17
N ALA A 419 -12.96 -15.72 14.35
CA ALA A 419 -11.70 -15.07 14.69
C ALA A 419 -10.51 -16.04 14.69
N THR A 420 -10.76 -17.34 14.45
CA THR A 420 -9.71 -18.37 14.46
C THR A 420 -8.77 -18.16 13.29
N ALA A 421 -7.47 -18.14 13.56
CA ALA A 421 -6.40 -17.83 12.61
C ALA A 421 -6.42 -16.39 12.04
N TYR A 422 -7.30 -15.53 12.57
CA TYR A 422 -7.32 -14.11 12.27
C TYR A 422 -6.66 -13.31 13.39
N TYR A 423 -6.14 -12.14 13.05
CA TYR A 423 -5.62 -11.17 14.01
C TYR A 423 -6.66 -10.08 14.25
N ARG A 424 -6.90 -9.74 15.52
CA ARG A 424 -7.66 -8.54 15.86
C ARG A 424 -6.84 -7.32 15.40
N LEU A 425 -7.48 -6.37 14.72
CA LEU A 425 -6.82 -5.10 14.45
C LEU A 425 -6.62 -4.32 15.74
N GLU A 426 -5.44 -3.75 15.87
CA GLU A 426 -5.00 -2.94 17.01
C GLU A 426 -4.56 -1.57 16.51
N ASP A 427 -4.71 -0.57 17.36
CA ASP A 427 -4.17 0.77 17.12
C ASP A 427 -2.63 0.78 17.23
N THR A 428 -2.03 1.93 17.01
CA THR A 428 -0.57 2.10 17.09
C THR A 428 0.01 1.91 18.50
N GLU A 429 -0.83 1.88 19.53
CA GLU A 429 -0.45 1.63 20.92
C GLU A 429 -0.62 0.15 21.31
N GLY A 430 -1.10 -0.69 20.39
CA GLY A 430 -1.36 -2.12 20.61
C GLY A 430 -2.69 -2.38 21.35
N SER A 431 -3.61 -1.41 21.33
CA SER A 431 -4.94 -1.59 21.88
C SER A 431 -5.90 -2.04 20.77
N GLY A 432 -6.71 -3.03 21.07
CA GLY A 432 -7.68 -3.53 20.09
C GLY A 432 -8.78 -2.51 19.82
N ILE A 433 -9.02 -2.19 18.56
CA ILE A 433 -10.03 -1.23 18.12
C ILE A 433 -11.44 -1.80 18.16
N THR A 434 -12.44 -0.91 18.14
CA THR A 434 -13.86 -1.26 18.06
C THR A 434 -14.61 -0.25 17.22
N LEU A 435 -15.03 -0.67 16.03
CA LEU A 435 -15.71 0.17 15.06
C LEU A 435 -17.15 0.49 15.48
N PRO A 436 -17.74 1.62 15.03
CA PRO A 436 -19.14 1.95 15.24
C PRO A 436 -20.06 0.85 14.70
N GLN A 437 -21.03 0.40 15.50
CA GLN A 437 -21.95 -0.68 15.11
C GLN A 437 -23.41 -0.30 15.32
N GLY A 438 -24.31 -0.92 14.56
CA GLY A 438 -25.74 -0.61 14.58
C GLY A 438 -26.06 0.77 14.01
N VAL A 439 -25.18 1.32 13.19
CA VAL A 439 -25.22 2.67 12.64
C VAL A 439 -24.88 2.67 11.15
N ASN A 440 -25.34 3.72 10.47
CA ASN A 440 -25.02 3.98 9.07
C ASN A 440 -24.95 5.49 8.86
N ASP A 441 -23.80 6.00 8.46
CA ASP A 441 -23.60 7.43 8.15
C ASP A 441 -22.27 7.63 7.42
N TYR A 442 -22.00 8.86 7.01
CA TYR A 442 -20.69 9.28 6.51
C TYR A 442 -19.64 9.25 7.62
N GLN A 443 -18.43 8.86 7.26
CA GLN A 443 -17.31 8.75 8.19
C GLN A 443 -16.80 10.15 8.58
N SER A 444 -16.43 10.34 9.86
CA SER A 444 -15.88 11.61 10.34
C SER A 444 -14.48 11.51 10.92
N THR A 445 -14.13 10.35 11.52
CA THR A 445 -12.78 10.10 12.05
C THR A 445 -12.37 8.66 11.75
N LEU A 446 -11.07 8.37 11.80
CA LEU A 446 -10.51 7.05 11.56
C LEU A 446 -9.90 6.45 12.82
N GLU A 447 -9.89 5.14 12.89
CA GLU A 447 -9.08 4.41 13.85
C GLU A 447 -7.59 4.63 13.57
N GLN A 448 -6.78 4.68 14.64
CA GLN A 448 -5.33 4.91 14.55
C GLN A 448 -4.58 3.64 14.16
N ILE A 449 -4.99 3.05 13.03
CA ILE A 449 -4.40 1.83 12.49
C ILE A 449 -3.54 2.13 11.26
N LYS A 450 -2.46 1.37 11.12
CA LYS A 450 -1.54 1.55 9.99
C LYS A 450 -2.01 0.83 8.72
N ASP A 451 -2.80 -0.23 8.86
CA ASP A 451 -3.03 -1.22 7.80
C ASP A 451 -4.41 -1.10 7.15
N GLY A 452 -5.07 0.05 7.24
CA GLY A 452 -6.38 0.24 6.63
C GLY A 452 -7.02 1.57 7.00
N PHE A 453 -8.19 1.82 6.41
CA PHE A 453 -8.97 3.03 6.65
C PHE A 453 -10.35 2.61 7.16
N LEU A 454 -10.50 2.56 8.47
CA LEU A 454 -11.73 2.16 9.16
C LEU A 454 -12.16 3.27 10.11
N PRO A 455 -13.46 3.61 10.19
CA PRO A 455 -13.90 4.73 10.99
C PRO A 455 -13.90 4.43 12.49
N SER A 456 -13.49 5.40 13.28
CA SER A 456 -13.71 5.45 14.74
C SER A 456 -15.00 6.19 15.11
N ALA A 457 -15.43 7.16 14.26
CA ALA A 457 -16.71 7.85 14.43
C ALA A 457 -17.35 8.21 13.08
N LEU A 458 -18.65 8.49 13.15
CA LEU A 458 -19.50 8.89 12.04
C LEU A 458 -20.10 10.28 12.32
N GLY A 459 -20.66 10.93 11.30
CA GLY A 459 -21.26 12.26 11.41
C GLY A 459 -20.68 13.24 10.38
N GLY A 460 -19.98 12.73 9.36
CA GLY A 460 -19.58 13.48 8.18
C GLY A 460 -20.73 13.73 7.20
N SER A 461 -20.38 14.06 5.98
CA SER A 461 -21.33 14.23 4.87
C SER A 461 -20.66 13.90 3.54
N SER A 462 -21.43 13.91 2.46
CA SER A 462 -20.87 13.75 1.09
C SER A 462 -19.89 14.86 0.66
N SER A 463 -19.61 15.82 1.52
CA SER A 463 -18.70 16.94 1.24
C SER A 463 -17.76 17.31 2.41
N THR A 464 -17.84 16.58 3.54
CA THR A 464 -17.00 16.85 4.72
C THR A 464 -16.31 15.60 5.21
N TYR A 465 -15.14 15.77 5.81
CA TYR A 465 -14.31 14.71 6.37
C TYR A 465 -14.01 13.61 5.32
N ILE A 466 -14.48 12.39 5.57
CA ILE A 466 -14.42 11.27 4.63
C ILE A 466 -15.78 11.18 3.94
N THR A 467 -15.84 11.50 2.66
CA THR A 467 -17.10 11.66 1.92
C THR A 467 -17.80 10.35 1.57
N ASP A 468 -17.26 9.24 2.05
CA ASP A 468 -17.74 7.90 1.79
C ASP A 468 -18.51 7.36 3.00
N TYR A 469 -19.53 6.56 2.70
CA TYR A 469 -20.46 6.06 3.70
C TYR A 469 -19.91 4.80 4.40
N TYR A 470 -20.31 4.62 5.64
CA TYR A 470 -20.03 3.42 6.40
C TYR A 470 -21.33 2.84 6.94
N TYR A 471 -21.45 1.50 6.94
CA TYR A 471 -22.56 0.81 7.53
C TYR A 471 -22.11 -0.48 8.21
N GLN A 472 -22.48 -0.67 9.48
CA GLN A 472 -22.23 -1.91 10.20
C GLN A 472 -23.46 -2.33 11.01
N ASN A 473 -23.83 -3.61 10.91
CA ASN A 473 -24.77 -4.28 11.79
C ASN A 473 -24.03 -5.02 12.92
N THR A 474 -24.78 -5.42 13.94
CA THR A 474 -24.26 -6.23 15.07
C THR A 474 -24.04 -7.69 14.68
N GLY A 475 -23.25 -8.42 15.49
CA GLY A 475 -22.88 -9.82 15.25
C GLY A 475 -21.81 -10.00 14.19
N TRP A 476 -21.61 -11.24 13.74
CA TRP A 476 -20.68 -11.55 12.67
C TRP A 476 -21.13 -10.94 11.34
N ARG A 477 -20.20 -10.31 10.64
CA ARG A 477 -20.42 -9.68 9.33
C ARG A 477 -19.23 -9.91 8.40
N GLY A 478 -19.52 -10.08 7.12
CA GLY A 478 -18.57 -9.97 6.03
C GLY A 478 -18.49 -8.52 5.54
N ALA A 479 -17.39 -8.18 4.89
CA ALA A 479 -17.16 -6.85 4.35
C ALA A 479 -17.43 -6.79 2.86
N THR A 480 -18.14 -5.74 2.42
CA THR A 480 -18.21 -5.32 1.02
C THR A 480 -17.72 -3.89 0.87
N LEU A 481 -17.17 -3.58 -0.31
CA LEU A 481 -16.46 -2.34 -0.60
C LEU A 481 -17.10 -1.55 -1.75
N GLY A 482 -16.95 -0.23 -1.72
CA GLY A 482 -17.05 0.69 -2.85
C GLY A 482 -18.46 1.19 -3.17
N GLY A 483 -19.49 0.46 -2.82
CA GLY A 483 -20.87 0.77 -3.22
C GLY A 483 -21.25 0.17 -4.57
N HIS A 484 -22.51 0.35 -4.95
CA HIS A 484 -23.10 -0.14 -6.19
C HIS A 484 -23.81 0.98 -6.95
N ALA A 485 -24.40 0.66 -8.08
CA ALA A 485 -25.04 1.59 -9.00
C ALA A 485 -26.16 2.50 -8.44
N ALA A 486 -26.64 2.27 -7.21
CA ALA A 486 -27.67 3.11 -6.59
C ALA A 486 -27.20 3.82 -5.32
N ASN A 487 -25.90 3.92 -5.07
CA ASN A 487 -25.37 4.53 -3.86
C ASN A 487 -25.08 6.02 -3.99
N SER A 488 -25.10 6.56 -5.21
CA SER A 488 -24.91 7.99 -5.47
C SER A 488 -23.65 8.53 -4.77
N LEU A 489 -23.72 9.71 -4.17
CA LEU A 489 -22.61 10.37 -3.47
C LEU A 489 -22.07 9.60 -2.25
N SER A 490 -22.73 8.54 -1.80
CA SER A 490 -22.22 7.76 -0.67
C SER A 490 -21.24 6.65 -1.08
N ALA A 491 -21.08 6.37 -2.39
CA ALA A 491 -20.08 5.45 -2.91
C ALA A 491 -18.67 6.08 -2.90
N GLY A 492 -17.63 5.26 -2.89
CA GLY A 492 -16.25 5.74 -3.04
C GLY A 492 -15.21 4.73 -2.56
N VAL A 493 -13.95 5.12 -2.62
CA VAL A 493 -12.81 4.22 -2.35
C VAL A 493 -12.72 3.80 -0.88
N ALA A 494 -13.19 4.63 0.06
CA ALA A 494 -13.18 4.36 1.48
C ALA A 494 -14.53 3.84 2.01
N ARG A 495 -15.49 3.54 1.12
CA ARG A 495 -16.80 3.04 1.54
C ARG A 495 -16.76 1.59 1.97
N TRP A 496 -17.02 1.34 3.25
CA TRP A 496 -17.19 0.01 3.81
C TRP A 496 -18.66 -0.27 4.14
N ASN A 497 -19.12 -1.46 3.76
CA ASN A 497 -20.43 -1.95 4.18
C ASN A 497 -20.28 -3.30 4.88
N LEU A 498 -20.44 -3.29 6.17
CA LEU A 498 -20.35 -4.40 7.10
C LEU A 498 -21.75 -4.79 7.61
N ARG A 499 -22.76 -4.62 6.76
CA ARG A 499 -24.16 -4.96 7.06
C ARG A 499 -24.41 -6.44 6.86
N HIS A 500 -23.82 -7.01 5.83
CA HIS A 500 -24.13 -8.34 5.34
C HIS A 500 -23.53 -9.43 6.22
N THR A 501 -24.28 -10.51 6.44
CA THR A 501 -23.69 -11.75 6.94
C THR A 501 -22.89 -12.42 5.82
N SER A 502 -21.98 -13.30 6.16
CA SER A 502 -21.21 -14.08 5.18
C SER A 502 -22.08 -14.96 4.27
N ALA A 503 -23.29 -15.29 4.74
CA ALA A 503 -24.27 -16.10 4.02
C ALA A 503 -25.25 -15.26 3.15
N ASP A 504 -25.13 -13.93 3.17
CA ASP A 504 -25.95 -13.09 2.31
C ASP A 504 -25.47 -13.24 0.86
N ALA A 505 -26.44 -13.42 -0.05
CA ALA A 505 -26.29 -13.33 -1.48
C ALA A 505 -27.25 -12.26 -1.99
N ASP A 506 -26.82 -11.40 -2.87
CA ASP A 506 -27.64 -10.31 -3.38
C ASP A 506 -27.21 -9.99 -4.82
N PHE A 507 -28.18 -9.72 -5.67
CA PHE A 507 -27.94 -9.41 -7.10
C PHE A 507 -27.09 -8.15 -7.35
N VAL A 508 -26.73 -7.40 -6.31
CA VAL A 508 -25.82 -6.25 -6.37
C VAL A 508 -24.48 -6.52 -5.71
N ILE A 509 -24.24 -7.73 -5.25
CA ILE A 509 -22.97 -8.10 -4.59
C ILE A 509 -22.28 -9.14 -5.44
N GLY A 510 -21.07 -8.82 -5.87
CA GLY A 510 -20.18 -9.70 -6.60
C GLY A 510 -18.83 -9.83 -5.93
N GLY A 511 -17.85 -10.31 -6.67
CA GLY A 511 -16.47 -10.47 -6.23
C GLY A 511 -15.49 -9.82 -7.21
N ARG A 512 -14.20 -9.92 -6.88
CA ARG A 512 -13.11 -9.53 -7.77
C ARG A 512 -11.94 -10.48 -7.58
N LEU A 513 -11.39 -10.95 -8.69
CA LEU A 513 -10.26 -11.88 -8.72
C LEU A 513 -8.98 -11.16 -8.24
N ALA A 514 -8.09 -11.88 -7.55
CA ALA A 514 -6.76 -11.42 -7.15
C ALA A 514 -5.73 -12.58 -7.20
N PHE A 515 -4.46 -12.20 -7.26
CA PHE A 515 -3.34 -13.14 -7.21
C PHE A 515 -2.19 -12.59 -6.35
#